data_c3ff37d9ca3bc78e1a2aa27b7cadaf54
#
_entry.id   c3ff37d9ca3bc78e1a2aa27b7cadaf54
#
_cell.length_a   1.000
_cell.length_b   1.000
_cell.length_c   1.000
_cell.angle_alpha   90.00
_cell.angle_beta   90.00
_cell.angle_gamma   90.00
#
_symmetry.space_group_name_H-M   'P 1'
#
loop_
_entity.id
_entity.type
_entity.pdbx_description
1 polymer ?
#
loop_
_entity_poly.entity_id
_entity_poly.type
_entity_poly.pdbx_seq_one_letter_code
_entity_poly.pdbx_strand_id
1 'polypeptide(L)'
;IWIGSYGKGLYKYSSSDRGINQLLSIRKTHSPITSIALLQDKILLGTLGDGMYHFDMRTSTEKENYKSKDKFKDHILSIGQNKDITLVGHDGIGLLYSFQNNNSQEIQWKEFTASTELEKITTFYIKDNKVWIGTKQNGLMSLCLDKKNRQIKDYIHYDYFSRDRINAIIPYRDNQLFIASHNGLSIFNASDQVTLKDKIIDQEIVYSIIEDKSNKCWWIGTSNNLLK
;
A
#
# COMPACT_ATOMS: atom_id res chain seq x y z
N ILE A 1 2.42 -8.22 -16.04
CA ILE A 1 2.96 -7.36 -14.97
C ILE A 1 2.66 -5.92 -15.32
N TRP A 2 2.25 -5.13 -14.32
CA TRP A 2 2.05 -3.70 -14.44
C TRP A 2 3.20 -2.96 -13.76
N ILE A 3 3.70 -1.91 -14.40
CA ILE A 3 4.90 -1.19 -13.95
C ILE A 3 4.59 0.30 -13.98
N GLY A 4 4.58 0.93 -12.80
CA GLY A 4 4.57 2.38 -12.64
C GLY A 4 5.99 2.92 -12.66
N SER A 5 6.18 4.04 -13.33
CA SER A 5 7.49 4.67 -13.44
C SER A 5 7.53 6.06 -12.84
N TYR A 6 8.72 6.51 -12.55
CA TYR A 6 8.97 7.87 -12.08
C TYR A 6 8.96 8.85 -13.26
N GLY A 7 7.76 9.40 -13.58
CA GLY A 7 7.58 10.41 -14.62
C GLY A 7 7.53 9.89 -16.07
N LYS A 8 7.44 8.59 -16.31
CA LYS A 8 7.29 7.98 -17.65
C LYS A 8 5.94 7.31 -17.86
N GLY A 9 5.12 7.20 -16.81
CA GLY A 9 3.78 6.67 -16.89
C GLY A 9 3.65 5.20 -16.49
N LEU A 10 2.55 4.58 -16.94
CA LEU A 10 2.17 3.21 -16.68
C LEU A 10 2.51 2.31 -17.87
N TYR A 11 3.12 1.18 -17.59
CA TYR A 11 3.48 0.17 -18.57
C TYR A 11 2.87 -1.18 -18.23
N LYS A 12 2.55 -1.94 -19.27
CA LYS A 12 2.18 -3.35 -19.16
C LYS A 12 3.30 -4.20 -19.76
N TYR A 13 3.85 -5.09 -18.96
CA TYR A 13 4.79 -6.10 -19.43
C TYR A 13 4.07 -7.44 -19.56
N SER A 14 4.21 -8.09 -20.72
CA SER A 14 3.75 -9.44 -20.96
C SER A 14 4.88 -10.25 -21.56
N SER A 15 5.09 -11.46 -21.04
CA SER A 15 5.92 -12.49 -21.68
C SER A 15 5.02 -13.33 -22.60
N SER A 16 5.44 -13.58 -23.82
CA SER A 16 4.80 -14.60 -24.66
C SER A 16 5.53 -15.93 -24.53
N ASP A 17 4.84 -17.04 -24.79
CA ASP A 17 5.43 -18.38 -24.82
C ASP A 17 6.55 -18.54 -25.87
N ARG A 18 6.66 -17.57 -26.76
CA ARG A 18 7.73 -17.50 -27.78
C ARG A 18 8.94 -16.67 -27.35
N GLY A 19 9.03 -16.30 -26.07
CA GLY A 19 10.13 -15.49 -25.53
C GLY A 19 10.14 -14.02 -25.96
N ILE A 20 9.09 -13.53 -26.61
CA ILE A 20 8.96 -12.12 -26.99
C ILE A 20 8.37 -11.36 -25.81
N ASN A 21 9.19 -10.55 -25.16
CA ASN A 21 8.76 -9.66 -24.09
C ASN A 21 8.27 -8.35 -24.70
N GLN A 22 7.04 -7.96 -24.36
CA GLN A 22 6.48 -6.68 -24.78
C GLN A 22 6.30 -5.76 -23.60
N LEU A 23 6.82 -4.55 -23.72
CA LEU A 23 6.57 -3.45 -22.81
C LEU A 23 5.69 -2.42 -23.52
N LEU A 24 4.41 -2.37 -23.17
CA LEU A 24 3.45 -1.45 -23.75
C LEU A 24 3.28 -0.23 -22.83
N SER A 25 3.49 0.96 -23.37
CA SER A 25 3.14 2.19 -22.67
C SER A 25 1.63 2.38 -22.72
N ILE A 26 0.99 2.34 -21.56
CA ILE A 26 -0.46 2.47 -21.43
C ILE A 26 -0.85 3.92 -21.16
N ARG A 27 -0.07 4.60 -20.33
CA ARG A 27 -0.30 5.99 -19.97
C ARG A 27 1.02 6.75 -19.89
N LYS A 28 1.06 7.93 -20.48
CA LYS A 28 2.13 8.91 -20.26
C LYS A 28 1.68 9.90 -19.19
N THR A 29 2.45 10.05 -18.14
CA THR A 29 2.26 11.08 -17.12
C THR A 29 3.63 11.65 -16.73
N HIS A 30 3.66 12.93 -16.43
CA HIS A 30 4.88 13.58 -15.90
C HIS A 30 5.01 13.37 -14.40
N SER A 31 3.90 13.08 -13.71
CA SER A 31 3.93 12.80 -12.28
C SER A 31 4.35 11.35 -12.02
N PRO A 32 5.22 11.12 -11.03
CA PRO A 32 5.62 9.79 -10.61
C PRO A 32 4.41 8.95 -10.19
N ILE A 33 4.34 7.70 -10.65
CA ILE A 33 3.40 6.72 -10.13
C ILE A 33 4.01 6.12 -8.87
N THR A 34 3.38 6.34 -7.74
CA THR A 34 3.83 5.93 -6.41
C THR A 34 3.24 4.60 -5.97
N SER A 35 2.04 4.29 -6.45
CA SER A 35 1.34 3.06 -6.06
C SER A 35 0.41 2.56 -7.17
N ILE A 36 0.26 1.25 -7.23
CA ILE A 36 -0.63 0.55 -8.15
C ILE A 36 -1.42 -0.48 -7.35
N ALA A 37 -2.73 -0.49 -7.52
CA ALA A 37 -3.59 -1.51 -6.94
C ALA A 37 -4.58 -2.06 -7.98
N LEU A 38 -4.84 -3.37 -7.93
CA LEU A 38 -5.76 -4.04 -8.84
C LEU A 38 -7.13 -4.18 -8.16
N LEU A 39 -8.17 -3.66 -8.81
CA LEU A 39 -9.55 -3.77 -8.36
C LEU A 39 -10.40 -4.40 -9.46
N GLN A 40 -10.60 -5.70 -9.40
CA GLN A 40 -11.28 -6.46 -10.47
C GLN A 40 -10.63 -6.19 -11.84
N ASP A 41 -11.39 -5.56 -12.77
CA ASP A 41 -10.91 -5.20 -14.11
C ASP A 41 -10.33 -3.78 -14.20
N LYS A 42 -10.11 -3.14 -13.06
CA LYS A 42 -9.57 -1.77 -12.96
C LYS A 42 -8.23 -1.75 -12.25
N ILE A 43 -7.39 -0.83 -12.65
CA ILE A 43 -6.15 -0.50 -11.96
C ILE A 43 -6.33 0.87 -11.34
N LEU A 44 -6.08 0.95 -10.03
CA LEU A 44 -5.96 2.23 -9.33
C LEU A 44 -4.49 2.67 -9.36
N LEU A 45 -4.28 3.92 -9.74
CA LEU A 45 -2.96 4.54 -9.85
C LEU A 45 -2.89 5.72 -8.91
N GLY A 46 -1.98 5.69 -7.97
CA GLY A 46 -1.62 6.84 -7.14
C GLY A 46 -0.42 7.57 -7.75
N THR A 47 -0.48 8.90 -7.75
CA THR A 47 0.59 9.74 -8.29
C THR A 47 1.10 10.75 -7.27
N LEU A 48 2.31 11.24 -7.51
CA LEU A 48 2.89 12.31 -6.72
C LEU A 48 2.65 13.65 -7.45
N GLY A 49 1.47 14.25 -7.21
CA GLY A 49 1.11 15.58 -7.71
C GLY A 49 -0.12 15.66 -8.61
N ASP A 50 -0.59 14.54 -9.19
CA ASP A 50 -1.78 14.51 -10.06
C ASP A 50 -2.96 13.74 -9.44
N GLY A 51 -2.90 13.39 -8.15
CA GLY A 51 -3.96 12.67 -7.47
C GLY A 51 -4.03 11.18 -7.86
N MET A 52 -5.24 10.66 -7.96
CA MET A 52 -5.49 9.25 -8.20
C MET A 52 -6.38 9.03 -9.42
N TYR A 53 -6.02 8.02 -10.20
CA TYR A 53 -6.75 7.61 -11.40
C TYR A 53 -7.16 6.15 -11.35
N HIS A 54 -8.21 5.79 -12.07
CA HIS A 54 -8.42 4.41 -12.42
C HIS A 54 -8.32 4.20 -13.93
N PHE A 55 -7.74 3.08 -14.29
CA PHE A 55 -7.64 2.59 -15.65
C PHE A 55 -8.49 1.33 -15.78
N ASP A 56 -9.45 1.32 -16.69
CA ASP A 56 -10.26 0.15 -17.00
C ASP A 56 -9.52 -0.72 -18.02
N MET A 57 -9.19 -1.94 -17.60
CA MET A 57 -8.41 -2.88 -18.43
C MET A 57 -9.18 -3.44 -19.63
N ARG A 58 -10.52 -3.38 -19.61
CA ARG A 58 -11.37 -3.89 -20.70
C ARG A 58 -11.54 -2.86 -21.80
N THR A 59 -11.82 -1.63 -21.42
CA THR A 59 -12.08 -0.53 -22.38
C THR A 59 -10.82 0.24 -22.75
N SER A 60 -9.73 0.00 -22.04
CA SER A 60 -8.47 0.77 -22.13
C SER A 60 -8.68 2.28 -21.92
N THR A 61 -9.67 2.64 -21.12
CA THR A 61 -9.97 4.03 -20.78
C THR A 61 -9.51 4.36 -19.36
N GLU A 62 -9.16 5.62 -19.14
CA GLU A 62 -8.87 6.13 -17.80
C GLU A 62 -9.86 7.18 -17.37
N LYS A 63 -10.09 7.28 -16.07
CA LYS A 63 -10.89 8.31 -15.42
C LYS A 63 -10.15 8.79 -14.18
N GLU A 64 -10.12 10.11 -14.00
CA GLU A 64 -9.69 10.70 -12.73
C GLU A 64 -10.65 10.25 -11.63
N ASN A 65 -10.09 9.74 -10.54
CA ASN A 65 -10.88 9.16 -9.45
C ASN A 65 -10.89 10.05 -8.20
N TYR A 66 -9.79 10.72 -7.95
CA TYR A 66 -9.66 11.65 -6.85
C TYR A 66 -8.64 12.73 -7.17
N LYS A 67 -9.03 13.98 -6.95
CA LYS A 67 -8.14 15.13 -6.96
C LYS A 67 -8.56 16.06 -5.83
N SER A 68 -7.61 16.50 -5.04
CA SER A 68 -7.86 17.49 -4.00
C SER A 68 -8.22 18.84 -4.61
N LYS A 69 -8.99 19.66 -3.89
CA LYS A 69 -9.24 21.06 -4.27
C LYS A 69 -7.98 21.91 -4.21
N ASP A 70 -6.98 21.48 -3.45
CA ASP A 70 -5.69 22.14 -3.29
C ASP A 70 -4.63 21.35 -4.07
N LYS A 71 -4.17 21.88 -5.20
CA LYS A 71 -3.18 21.27 -6.10
C LYS A 71 -1.87 20.86 -5.42
N PHE A 72 -1.53 21.46 -4.28
CA PHE A 72 -0.34 21.09 -3.51
C PHE A 72 -0.51 19.84 -2.66
N LYS A 73 -1.71 19.27 -2.62
CA LYS A 73 -2.06 18.12 -1.78
C LYS A 73 -2.41 16.85 -2.55
N ASP A 74 -2.18 16.80 -3.85
CA ASP A 74 -2.51 15.63 -4.67
C ASP A 74 -1.42 14.55 -4.66
N HIS A 75 -0.76 14.36 -3.51
CA HIS A 75 0.30 13.38 -3.33
C HIS A 75 -0.24 12.08 -2.74
N ILE A 76 -0.49 11.10 -3.59
CA ILE A 76 -0.85 9.74 -3.17
C ILE A 76 0.44 8.96 -2.93
N LEU A 77 0.62 8.43 -1.73
CA LEU A 77 1.83 7.69 -1.36
C LEU A 77 1.65 6.19 -1.49
N SER A 78 0.48 5.68 -1.11
CA SER A 78 0.19 4.25 -1.11
C SER A 78 -1.29 3.97 -1.32
N ILE A 79 -1.61 2.80 -1.87
CA ILE A 79 -2.97 2.29 -2.00
C ILE A 79 -3.00 0.88 -1.45
N GLY A 80 -3.91 0.61 -0.52
CA GLY A 80 -4.21 -0.72 -0.01
C GLY A 80 -5.66 -1.07 -0.29
N GLN A 81 -5.93 -2.33 -0.64
CA GLN A 81 -7.30 -2.75 -0.90
C GLN A 81 -7.54 -4.22 -0.64
N ASN A 82 -8.79 -4.53 -0.38
CA ASN A 82 -9.35 -5.87 -0.44
C ASN A 82 -10.74 -5.81 -1.10
N LYS A 83 -11.51 -6.90 -1.03
CA LYS A 83 -12.87 -6.96 -1.59
C LYS A 83 -13.87 -5.99 -0.94
N ASP A 84 -13.62 -5.51 0.27
CA ASP A 84 -14.57 -4.72 1.07
C ASP A 84 -14.23 -3.23 1.10
N ILE A 85 -12.93 -2.87 1.01
CA ILE A 85 -12.46 -1.49 1.21
C ILE A 85 -11.24 -1.17 0.36
N THR A 86 -11.18 0.08 -0.07
CA THR A 86 -9.97 0.71 -0.62
C THR A 86 -9.49 1.79 0.34
N LEU A 87 -8.20 1.78 0.63
CA LEU A 87 -7.49 2.71 1.50
C LEU A 87 -6.44 3.46 0.70
N VAL A 88 -6.29 4.73 0.96
CA VAL A 88 -5.32 5.59 0.28
C VAL A 88 -4.55 6.41 1.31
N GLY A 89 -3.24 6.25 1.30
CA GLY A 89 -2.31 7.10 2.03
C GLY A 89 -2.00 8.36 1.24
N HIS A 90 -2.42 9.48 1.77
CA HIS A 90 -2.30 10.78 1.14
C HIS A 90 -1.35 11.68 1.96
N ASP A 91 -0.39 12.33 1.30
CA ASP A 91 0.49 13.30 1.97
C ASP A 91 -0.29 14.59 2.28
N GLY A 92 -0.45 14.88 3.56
CA GLY A 92 -1.16 16.04 4.08
C GLY A 92 -2.61 15.83 4.51
N ILE A 93 -3.37 14.87 3.93
CA ILE A 93 -4.71 14.51 4.42
C ILE A 93 -4.62 13.30 5.36
N GLY A 94 -3.61 12.45 5.18
CA GLY A 94 -3.45 11.22 5.92
C GLY A 94 -4.17 10.04 5.28
N LEU A 95 -5.24 9.52 5.87
CA LEU A 95 -5.95 8.36 5.40
C LEU A 95 -7.27 8.73 4.72
N LEU A 96 -7.39 8.38 3.44
CA LEU A 96 -8.67 8.32 2.73
C LEU A 96 -9.14 6.87 2.64
N TYR A 97 -10.44 6.64 2.69
CA TYR A 97 -11.00 5.31 2.53
C TYR A 97 -12.34 5.32 1.82
N SER A 98 -12.64 4.20 1.16
CA SER A 98 -13.94 3.94 0.55
C SER A 98 -14.31 2.47 0.70
N PHE A 99 -15.47 2.19 1.29
CA PHE A 99 -16.03 0.84 1.29
C PHE A 99 -16.65 0.54 -0.07
N GLN A 100 -16.35 -0.62 -0.60
CA GLN A 100 -16.88 -1.03 -1.89
C GLN A 100 -18.41 -1.16 -1.86
N ASN A 101 -19.05 -0.65 -2.88
CA ASN A 101 -20.50 -0.74 -3.05
C ASN A 101 -20.79 -1.39 -4.41
N ASN A 102 -21.39 -2.58 -4.37
CA ASN A 102 -21.70 -3.34 -5.58
C ASN A 102 -22.72 -2.61 -6.50
N ASN A 103 -23.41 -1.60 -5.97
CA ASN A 103 -24.50 -0.91 -6.67
C ASN A 103 -24.12 0.48 -7.20
N SER A 104 -22.95 1.01 -6.93
CA SER A 104 -22.55 2.33 -7.41
C SER A 104 -21.31 2.27 -8.30
N GLN A 105 -21.36 2.97 -9.43
CA GLN A 105 -20.20 3.13 -10.31
C GLN A 105 -19.20 4.17 -9.77
N GLU A 106 -19.58 4.96 -8.78
CA GLU A 106 -18.74 6.01 -8.21
C GLU A 106 -18.19 5.62 -6.83
N ILE A 107 -16.90 5.82 -6.66
CA ILE A 107 -16.21 5.61 -5.39
C ILE A 107 -16.43 6.85 -4.52
N GLN A 108 -17.05 6.66 -3.35
CA GLN A 108 -17.22 7.74 -2.38
C GLN A 108 -16.08 7.70 -1.37
N TRP A 109 -15.24 8.71 -1.41
CA TRP A 109 -14.12 8.86 -0.50
C TRP A 109 -14.54 9.52 0.81
N LYS A 110 -14.01 8.99 1.92
CA LYS A 110 -14.12 9.55 3.26
C LYS A 110 -12.72 9.79 3.81
N GLU A 111 -12.57 10.87 4.57
CA GLU A 111 -11.33 11.17 5.30
C GLU A 111 -11.41 10.59 6.70
N PHE A 112 -10.31 10.00 7.16
CA PHE A 112 -10.16 9.57 8.54
C PHE A 112 -9.38 10.63 9.30
N THR A 113 -10.08 11.41 10.11
CA THR A 113 -9.54 12.61 10.77
C THR A 113 -9.23 12.41 12.26
N ALA A 114 -9.35 11.16 12.75
CA ALA A 114 -9.22 10.89 14.19
C ALA A 114 -7.78 11.01 14.72
N SER A 115 -6.78 11.10 13.85
CA SER A 115 -5.39 11.25 14.28
C SER A 115 -4.53 11.94 13.23
N THR A 116 -3.74 12.90 13.67
CA THR A 116 -2.68 13.54 12.86
C THR A 116 -1.46 12.64 12.68
N GLU A 117 -1.37 11.53 13.41
CA GLU A 117 -0.27 10.56 13.29
C GLU A 117 -0.35 9.70 12.03
N LEU A 118 -1.54 9.63 11.41
CA LEU A 118 -1.75 8.90 10.16
C LEU A 118 -1.32 9.71 8.92
N GLU A 119 -0.33 10.54 9.05
CA GLU A 119 0.29 11.22 7.92
C GLU A 119 1.34 10.34 7.22
N LYS A 120 1.52 10.56 5.90
CA LYS A 120 2.57 9.93 5.10
C LYS A 120 2.58 8.40 5.20
N ILE A 121 1.42 7.81 4.96
CA ILE A 121 1.24 6.35 4.98
C ILE A 121 1.99 5.73 3.81
N THR A 122 2.90 4.81 4.11
CA THR A 122 3.78 4.14 3.15
C THR A 122 3.27 2.80 2.67
N THR A 123 2.53 2.09 3.52
CA THR A 123 2.07 0.72 3.22
C THR A 123 0.84 0.33 4.04
N PHE A 124 0.08 -0.60 3.49
CA PHE A 124 -1.09 -1.21 4.14
C PHE A 124 -1.00 -2.73 4.09
N TYR A 125 -1.49 -3.37 5.15
CA TYR A 125 -1.86 -4.78 5.14
C TYR A 125 -3.24 -4.95 5.75
N ILE A 126 -4.15 -5.63 5.04
CA ILE A 126 -5.55 -5.78 5.44
C ILE A 126 -5.83 -7.25 5.65
N LYS A 127 -6.22 -7.64 6.87
CA LYS A 127 -6.67 -8.98 7.21
C LYS A 127 -7.98 -8.89 7.99
N ASP A 128 -9.02 -9.55 7.51
CA ASP A 128 -10.35 -9.59 8.11
C ASP A 128 -10.94 -8.19 8.36
N ASN A 129 -11.05 -7.77 9.62
CA ASN A 129 -11.53 -6.45 10.03
C ASN A 129 -10.39 -5.55 10.54
N LYS A 130 -9.15 -5.97 10.44
CA LYS A 130 -8.00 -5.20 10.90
C LYS A 130 -7.16 -4.71 9.73
N VAL A 131 -6.77 -3.45 9.81
CA VAL A 131 -5.85 -2.81 8.86
C VAL A 131 -4.58 -2.46 9.61
N TRP A 132 -3.47 -2.94 9.12
CA TRP A 132 -2.14 -2.55 9.57
C TRP A 132 -1.62 -1.46 8.65
N ILE A 133 -1.02 -0.41 9.23
CA ILE A 133 -0.57 0.79 8.54
C ILE A 133 0.87 1.06 8.91
N GLY A 134 1.71 1.16 7.90
CA GLY A 134 3.06 1.70 8.04
C GLY A 134 3.11 3.15 7.63
N THR A 135 3.85 3.95 8.37
CA THR A 135 4.03 5.38 8.09
C THR A 135 5.51 5.73 7.86
N LYS A 136 5.73 6.92 7.35
CA LYS A 136 7.10 7.42 7.09
C LYS A 136 7.82 7.86 8.38
N GLN A 137 7.08 8.28 9.41
CA GLN A 137 7.65 8.93 10.60
C GLN A 137 7.06 8.46 11.92
N ASN A 138 5.86 7.87 11.89
CA ASN A 138 5.10 7.51 13.09
C ASN A 138 4.98 5.99 13.28
N GLY A 139 5.82 5.22 12.58
CA GLY A 139 5.93 3.78 12.78
C GLY A 139 4.74 2.96 12.32
N LEU A 140 4.42 1.94 13.12
CA LEU A 140 3.36 0.96 12.84
C LEU A 140 2.10 1.31 13.63
N MET A 141 0.97 1.22 12.95
CA MET A 141 -0.36 1.41 13.54
C MET A 141 -1.34 0.35 13.06
N SER A 142 -2.46 0.22 13.74
CA SER A 142 -3.58 -0.56 13.22
C SER A 142 -4.92 0.12 13.46
N LEU A 143 -5.87 -0.20 12.58
CA LEU A 143 -7.26 0.27 12.61
C LEU A 143 -8.21 -0.93 12.60
N CYS A 144 -9.39 -0.76 13.19
CA CYS A 144 -10.49 -1.72 13.10
C CYS A 144 -11.54 -1.23 12.10
N LEU A 145 -12.00 -2.13 11.22
CA LEU A 145 -13.05 -1.88 10.26
C LEU A 145 -14.41 -2.29 10.82
N ASP A 146 -15.32 -1.35 10.91
CA ASP A 146 -16.74 -1.64 11.13
C ASP A 146 -17.43 -1.76 9.76
N LYS A 147 -17.44 -2.97 9.21
CA LYS A 147 -18.04 -3.24 7.89
C LYS A 147 -19.54 -2.99 7.85
N LYS A 148 -20.24 -3.21 8.98
CA LYS A 148 -21.69 -3.03 9.08
C LYS A 148 -22.07 -1.55 8.94
N ASN A 149 -21.36 -0.68 9.63
CA ASN A 149 -21.60 0.76 9.60
C ASN A 149 -20.74 1.49 8.55
N ARG A 150 -19.87 0.77 7.83
CA ARG A 150 -18.97 1.30 6.80
C ARG A 150 -18.10 2.44 7.34
N GLN A 151 -17.46 2.18 8.48
CA GLN A 151 -16.63 3.13 9.21
C GLN A 151 -15.33 2.48 9.65
N ILE A 152 -14.33 3.31 9.87
CA ILE A 152 -13.10 2.93 10.56
C ILE A 152 -13.26 3.34 12.02
N LYS A 153 -12.98 2.41 12.91
CA LYS A 153 -12.98 2.62 14.36
C LYS A 153 -11.62 2.28 14.94
N ASP A 154 -11.41 2.73 16.13
CA ASP A 154 -10.29 2.37 17.00
C ASP A 154 -8.95 2.34 16.27
N TYR A 155 -8.06 3.18 16.68
CA TYR A 155 -6.71 3.13 16.17
C TYR A 155 -5.75 2.80 17.32
N ILE A 156 -4.71 2.01 17.03
CA ILE A 156 -3.68 1.61 17.98
C ILE A 156 -2.33 1.97 17.38
N HIS A 157 -1.53 2.70 18.12
CA HIS A 157 -0.13 2.97 17.81
C HIS A 157 0.77 1.95 18.55
N TYR A 158 1.79 1.45 17.89
CA TYR A 158 2.72 0.49 18.47
C TYR A 158 4.06 1.15 18.77
N ASP A 159 4.28 1.48 20.04
CA ASP A 159 5.43 2.25 20.53
C ASP A 159 6.79 1.66 20.13
N TYR A 160 6.86 0.34 19.98
CA TYR A 160 8.09 -0.33 19.55
C TYR A 160 8.61 0.19 18.20
N PHE A 161 7.71 0.58 17.31
CA PHE A 161 8.05 1.13 15.99
C PHE A 161 7.88 2.65 15.93
N SER A 162 7.69 3.32 17.05
CA SER A 162 7.53 4.78 17.08
C SER A 162 8.74 5.47 16.44
N ARG A 163 8.48 6.47 15.61
CA ARG A 163 9.49 7.22 14.84
C ARG A 163 10.25 6.39 13.79
N ASP A 164 9.89 5.14 13.56
CA ASP A 164 10.49 4.35 12.49
C ASP A 164 9.73 4.55 11.17
N ARG A 165 10.41 4.41 10.06
CA ARG A 165 9.80 4.35 8.74
C ARG A 165 9.51 2.90 8.39
N ILE A 166 8.23 2.58 8.27
CA ILE A 166 7.80 1.25 7.82
C ILE A 166 7.71 1.23 6.30
N ASN A 167 8.41 0.31 5.66
CA ASN A 167 8.45 0.19 4.20
C ASN A 167 7.51 -0.90 3.68
N ALA A 168 7.36 -2.02 4.42
CA ALA A 168 6.45 -3.10 4.05
C ALA A 168 5.92 -3.84 5.29
N ILE A 169 4.68 -4.32 5.18
CA ILE A 169 4.00 -5.17 6.16
C ILE A 169 3.47 -6.38 5.42
N ILE A 170 3.97 -7.58 5.76
CA ILE A 170 3.69 -8.79 5.01
C ILE A 170 3.31 -9.93 5.97
N PRO A 171 2.28 -10.73 5.66
CA PRO A 171 1.96 -11.91 6.46
C PRO A 171 3.12 -12.90 6.41
N TYR A 172 3.51 -13.43 7.58
CA TYR A 172 4.60 -14.41 7.69
C TYR A 172 4.08 -15.80 8.05
N ARG A 173 3.37 -15.92 9.17
CA ARG A 173 2.73 -17.14 9.67
C ARG A 173 1.41 -16.76 10.32
N ASP A 174 0.69 -17.74 10.85
CA ASP A 174 -0.54 -17.49 11.58
C ASP A 174 -0.35 -16.39 12.63
N ASN A 175 -1.09 -15.29 12.46
CA ASN A 175 -1.04 -14.09 13.30
C ASN A 175 0.34 -13.44 13.47
N GLN A 176 1.28 -13.70 12.57
CA GLN A 176 2.57 -13.04 12.55
C GLN A 176 2.75 -12.23 11.27
N LEU A 177 3.43 -11.10 11.41
CA LEU A 177 3.76 -10.20 10.30
C LEU A 177 5.26 -9.97 10.26
N PHE A 178 5.82 -9.93 9.06
CA PHE A 178 7.09 -9.26 8.82
C PHE A 178 6.85 -7.76 8.73
N ILE A 179 7.63 -7.01 9.49
CA ILE A 179 7.68 -5.55 9.45
C ILE A 179 9.06 -5.15 8.93
N ALA A 180 9.09 -4.70 7.67
CA ALA A 180 10.30 -4.16 7.06
C ALA A 180 10.37 -2.65 7.31
N SER A 181 11.46 -2.19 7.86
CA SER A 181 11.63 -0.80 8.27
C SER A 181 13.02 -0.24 7.97
N HIS A 182 13.24 1.03 8.28
CA HIS A 182 14.57 1.63 8.23
C HIS A 182 15.51 1.08 9.30
N ASN A 183 14.99 0.47 10.35
CA ASN A 183 15.78 -0.15 11.43
C ASN A 183 15.92 -1.67 11.28
N GLY A 184 15.46 -2.26 10.18
CA GLY A 184 15.63 -3.67 9.91
C GLY A 184 14.37 -4.43 9.60
N LEU A 185 14.42 -5.74 9.85
CA LEU A 185 13.32 -6.69 9.67
C LEU A 185 12.93 -7.31 11.00
N SER A 186 11.68 -7.19 11.35
CA SER A 186 11.14 -7.74 12.60
C SER A 186 9.99 -8.71 12.34
N ILE A 187 9.85 -9.72 13.20
CA ILE A 187 8.63 -10.53 13.31
C ILE A 187 7.76 -9.94 14.40
N PHE A 188 6.55 -9.61 14.05
CA PHE A 188 5.57 -9.00 14.90
C PHE A 188 4.38 -9.92 15.10
N ASN A 189 3.99 -10.15 16.36
CA ASN A 189 2.81 -10.95 16.66
C ASN A 189 1.56 -10.05 16.65
N ALA A 190 0.65 -10.34 15.76
CA ALA A 190 -0.56 -9.56 15.51
C ALA A 190 -1.79 -10.05 16.32
N SER A 191 -1.60 -10.98 17.27
CA SER A 191 -2.66 -11.42 18.19
C SER A 191 -3.01 -10.32 19.21
N ASP A 192 -3.97 -10.58 20.09
CA ASP A 192 -4.51 -9.59 21.05
C ASP A 192 -3.46 -8.99 21.99
N GLN A 193 -2.40 -9.73 22.29
CA GLN A 193 -1.20 -9.18 22.95
C GLN A 193 -0.12 -8.93 21.91
N VAL A 194 -0.17 -7.76 21.36
CA VAL A 194 0.73 -7.33 20.30
C VAL A 194 2.13 -7.13 20.85
N THR A 195 3.04 -8.02 20.47
CA THR A 195 4.43 -7.98 20.93
C THR A 195 5.39 -8.17 19.75
N LEU A 196 6.54 -7.51 19.84
CA LEU A 196 7.68 -7.88 19.02
C LEU A 196 8.11 -9.29 19.40
N LYS A 197 8.17 -10.19 18.41
CA LYS A 197 8.63 -11.56 18.64
C LYS A 197 10.13 -11.70 18.44
N ASP A 198 10.64 -11.12 17.37
CA ASP A 198 12.03 -11.27 16.99
C ASP A 198 12.48 -10.14 16.05
N LYS A 199 13.77 -9.84 16.05
CA LYS A 199 14.42 -8.96 15.10
C LYS A 199 15.40 -9.77 14.27
N ILE A 200 15.09 -9.95 12.98
CA ILE A 200 15.87 -10.82 12.07
C ILE A 200 17.05 -10.06 11.48
N ILE A 201 16.82 -8.81 11.10
CA ILE A 201 17.83 -7.90 10.55
C ILE A 201 17.81 -6.66 11.41
N ASP A 202 18.99 -6.25 11.90
CA ASP A 202 19.15 -5.08 12.76
C ASP A 202 20.02 -4.02 12.08
N GLN A 203 19.65 -2.74 12.26
CA GLN A 203 20.41 -1.57 11.85
C GLN A 203 20.70 -1.51 10.34
N GLU A 204 19.88 -2.14 9.51
CA GLU A 204 19.95 -2.08 8.06
C GLU A 204 18.56 -1.78 7.49
N ILE A 205 18.50 -0.85 6.52
CA ILE A 205 17.21 -0.53 5.89
C ILE A 205 16.72 -1.72 5.09
N VAL A 206 15.51 -2.19 5.39
CA VAL A 206 14.80 -3.18 4.59
C VAL A 206 13.72 -2.47 3.78
N TYR A 207 13.85 -2.50 2.46
CA TYR A 207 12.92 -1.81 1.55
C TYR A 207 11.73 -2.66 1.17
N SER A 208 11.95 -3.94 0.92
CA SER A 208 10.95 -4.85 0.38
C SER A 208 11.20 -6.30 0.79
N ILE A 209 10.11 -7.04 0.83
CA ILE A 209 10.12 -8.48 1.09
C ILE A 209 9.12 -9.14 0.15
N ILE A 210 9.46 -10.28 -0.39
CA ILE A 210 8.57 -11.08 -1.22
C ILE A 210 8.75 -12.57 -0.95
N GLU A 211 7.64 -13.28 -0.86
CA GLU A 211 7.63 -14.74 -0.75
C GLU A 211 7.83 -15.38 -2.11
N ASP A 212 8.83 -16.22 -2.23
CA ASP A 212 8.99 -17.15 -3.35
C ASP A 212 8.40 -18.51 -2.96
N LYS A 213 7.13 -18.68 -3.26
CA LYS A 213 6.39 -19.91 -2.93
C LYS A 213 6.95 -21.15 -3.64
N SER A 214 7.51 -20.97 -4.83
CA SER A 214 8.07 -22.05 -5.62
C SER A 214 9.31 -22.62 -4.96
N ASN A 215 10.18 -21.77 -4.45
CA ASN A 215 11.42 -22.15 -3.77
C ASN A 215 11.30 -22.18 -2.25
N LYS A 216 10.10 -21.92 -1.69
CA LYS A 216 9.83 -21.90 -0.25
C LYS A 216 10.80 -21.00 0.53
N CYS A 217 11.12 -19.84 -0.01
CA CYS A 217 12.04 -18.89 0.58
C CYS A 217 11.50 -17.46 0.48
N TRP A 218 12.18 -16.54 1.14
CA TRP A 218 11.89 -15.12 1.11
C TRP A 218 13.05 -14.38 0.47
N TRP A 219 12.73 -13.45 -0.42
CA TRP A 219 13.69 -12.50 -0.95
C TRP A 219 13.52 -11.18 -0.22
N ILE A 220 14.62 -10.64 0.33
CA ILE A 220 14.62 -9.45 1.15
C ILE A 220 15.58 -8.44 0.53
N GLY A 221 15.03 -7.32 0.05
CA GLY A 221 15.81 -6.21 -0.49
C GLY A 221 16.19 -5.23 0.62
N THR A 222 17.48 -5.08 0.85
CA THR A 222 18.03 -4.18 1.86
C THR A 222 18.80 -3.01 1.22
N SER A 223 19.31 -2.08 2.03
CA SER A 223 20.16 -0.98 1.55
C SER A 223 21.48 -1.46 0.93
N ASN A 224 21.95 -2.63 1.33
CA ASN A 224 23.26 -3.14 0.94
C ASN A 224 23.18 -4.37 0.04
N ASN A 225 22.15 -5.22 0.21
CA ASN A 225 22.11 -6.54 -0.39
C ASN A 225 20.70 -6.99 -0.79
N LEU A 226 20.65 -8.04 -1.58
CA LEU A 226 19.49 -8.91 -1.75
C LEU A 226 19.76 -10.21 -0.99
N LEU A 227 18.99 -10.47 0.04
CA LEU A 227 19.09 -11.67 0.89
C LEU A 227 18.03 -12.70 0.49
N LYS A 228 18.33 -13.99 0.78
CA LYS A 228 17.42 -15.10 0.54
C LYS A 228 17.18 -15.87 1.85
#